data_6d3fa15cad4b96e4954cde5fd714cea8
#
_entry.id   6d3fa15cad4b96e4954cde5fd714cea8
#
_cell.length_a   1.000
_cell.length_b   1.000
_cell.length_c   1.000
_cell.angle_alpha   90.00
_cell.angle_beta   90.00
_cell.angle_gamma   90.00
#
_symmetry.space_group_name_H-M   'P 1'
#
loop_
_entity.id
_entity.type
_entity.pdbx_description
1 polymer ?
#
loop_
_entity_poly.entity_id
_entity_poly.type
_entity_poly.pdbx_seq_one_letter_code
_entity_poly.pdbx_strand_id
1 'polypeptide(L)'
;MNELKTQAVAMLCFVWLIGLLSGCASGRISKNVAYLYSGKSVIPEVKIKTHYIGNDTVAVYMGIATNAITFDQNQTTRFGVLLRLYYNKNGKTDELADSAYLLLTAVKSETAYTILTHNMHVAPGNNYLLQAYAVEESNRKGYRGEAGIWRKTPYNEQDEQNYLLTNAATDEVLFDAYNKQGTQLRVNYRNQTYANFTVQYFLPVPYMAPPPFTPLKEAPLPAKPDSVFTTTAYLTLNRQGMYFIRADTNKLAGIAIVCTDAAYPKLTTASDLIEALRYITRNEEYTQMLNADNPKAAVDDFWLTRAGSADRGRILIKEYYGRVQRANQFFTTFREGWKTDRGIIYIVYGIPDALYKLPDAETWVYYIKGSQNKLQFDFQRQDLPFTNQNYRLIRDLYYESSWQNAVYEWRNGIITNTNAE
;
A
#
# COMPACT_ATOMS: atom_id res chain seq x y z
N MET A 1 -13.80 -33.35 57.36
CA MET A 1 -12.43 -33.08 56.86
C MET A 1 -12.22 -33.56 55.42
N ASN A 2 -12.95 -34.56 54.93
CA ASN A 2 -12.84 -35.05 53.53
C ASN A 2 -13.63 -34.21 52.51
N GLU A 3 -14.77 -33.64 52.87
CA GLU A 3 -15.56 -32.82 51.94
C GLU A 3 -14.89 -31.47 51.59
N LEU A 4 -14.19 -30.85 52.53
CA LEU A 4 -13.43 -29.61 52.28
C LEU A 4 -12.24 -29.82 51.32
N LYS A 5 -11.61 -31.01 51.36
CA LYS A 5 -10.53 -31.34 50.42
C LYS A 5 -11.05 -31.60 49.01
N THR A 6 -12.24 -32.19 48.86
CA THR A 6 -12.86 -32.46 47.57
C THR A 6 -13.33 -31.16 46.89
N GLN A 7 -13.86 -30.20 47.64
CA GLN A 7 -14.26 -28.88 47.12
C GLN A 7 -13.05 -28.03 46.73
N ALA A 8 -11.93 -28.09 47.49
CA ALA A 8 -10.70 -27.38 47.16
C ALA A 8 -10.03 -27.93 45.86
N VAL A 9 -10.05 -29.26 45.69
CA VAL A 9 -9.53 -29.88 44.45
C VAL A 9 -10.42 -29.55 43.24
N ALA A 10 -11.75 -29.55 43.38
CA ALA A 10 -12.66 -29.18 42.32
C ALA A 10 -12.50 -27.70 41.92
N MET A 11 -12.29 -26.81 42.91
CA MET A 11 -12.06 -25.39 42.67
C MET A 11 -10.69 -25.13 41.98
N LEU A 12 -9.64 -25.87 42.36
CA LEU A 12 -8.34 -25.81 41.69
C LEU A 12 -8.39 -26.34 40.26
N CYS A 13 -9.12 -27.42 40.01
CA CYS A 13 -9.32 -27.94 38.65
C CYS A 13 -10.12 -26.97 37.76
N PHE A 14 -11.09 -26.23 38.34
CA PHE A 14 -11.87 -25.25 37.62
C PHE A 14 -11.05 -23.99 37.26
N VAL A 15 -10.16 -23.55 38.18
CA VAL A 15 -9.22 -22.46 37.94
C VAL A 15 -8.17 -22.85 36.88
N TRP A 16 -7.72 -24.12 36.88
CA TRP A 16 -6.82 -24.62 35.83
C TRP A 16 -7.50 -24.76 34.47
N LEU A 17 -8.79 -25.13 34.43
CA LEU A 17 -9.56 -25.19 33.18
C LEU A 17 -9.83 -23.80 32.60
N ILE A 18 -10.03 -22.77 33.43
CA ILE A 18 -10.19 -21.38 33.02
C ILE A 18 -8.84 -20.82 32.55
N GLY A 19 -7.72 -21.23 33.16
CA GLY A 19 -6.35 -20.87 32.74
C GLY A 19 -5.96 -21.45 31.37
N LEU A 20 -6.52 -22.62 31.01
CA LEU A 20 -6.31 -23.25 29.70
C LEU A 20 -7.23 -22.66 28.58
N LEU A 21 -8.31 -21.97 28.96
CA LEU A 21 -9.18 -21.25 28.02
C LEU A 21 -8.71 -19.81 27.74
N SER A 22 -7.75 -19.29 28.53
CA SER A 22 -7.03 -18.05 28.24
C SER A 22 -5.85 -18.25 27.28
N GLY A 23 -5.74 -19.44 26.67
CA GLY A 23 -4.88 -19.70 25.54
C GLY A 23 -5.31 -18.86 24.35
N CYS A 24 -4.52 -17.85 24.06
CA CYS A 24 -4.45 -17.12 22.79
C CYS A 24 -5.80 -16.95 22.10
N ALA A 25 -6.55 -15.96 22.49
CA ALA A 25 -7.45 -15.31 21.55
C ALA A 25 -6.54 -14.68 20.47
N SER A 26 -5.99 -15.50 19.59
CA SER A 26 -5.52 -15.06 18.29
C SER A 26 -6.72 -14.38 17.67
N GLY A 27 -6.74 -13.03 17.71
CA GLY A 27 -7.77 -12.27 17.05
C GLY A 27 -7.92 -12.88 15.66
N ARG A 28 -9.13 -13.28 15.29
CA ARG A 28 -9.37 -13.80 13.95
C ARG A 28 -8.87 -12.73 12.98
N ILE A 29 -7.74 -13.04 12.38
CA ILE A 29 -7.10 -12.23 11.37
C ILE A 29 -8.16 -11.98 10.30
N SER A 30 -8.30 -10.74 9.88
CA SER A 30 -9.20 -10.32 8.81
C SER A 30 -9.06 -11.21 7.57
N LYS A 31 -10.05 -11.21 6.69
CA LYS A 31 -10.01 -11.98 5.44
C LYS A 31 -8.70 -11.76 4.70
N ASN A 32 -8.18 -12.81 4.07
CA ASN A 32 -7.03 -12.71 3.18
C ASN A 32 -7.30 -11.69 2.07
N VAL A 33 -6.50 -10.63 2.00
CA VAL A 33 -6.61 -9.55 1.02
C VAL A 33 -5.37 -9.46 0.11
N ALA A 34 -4.65 -10.57 -0.10
CA ALA A 34 -3.46 -10.64 -0.96
C ALA A 34 -3.74 -10.18 -2.41
N TYR A 35 -4.99 -10.28 -2.86
CA TYR A 35 -5.41 -9.81 -4.18
C TYR A 35 -5.12 -8.31 -4.39
N LEU A 36 -5.08 -7.48 -3.33
CA LEU A 36 -4.77 -6.05 -3.43
C LEU A 36 -3.37 -5.78 -3.99
N TYR A 37 -2.45 -6.74 -3.83
CA TYR A 37 -1.08 -6.61 -4.32
C TYR A 37 -0.78 -7.52 -5.53
N SER A 38 -1.80 -8.18 -6.09
CA SER A 38 -1.57 -9.15 -7.17
C SER A 38 -1.27 -8.51 -8.53
N GLY A 39 -1.79 -7.33 -8.80
CA GLY A 39 -1.67 -6.71 -10.13
C GLY A 39 -2.25 -7.53 -11.29
N LYS A 40 -2.69 -8.77 -11.01
CA LYS A 40 -3.29 -9.75 -11.94
C LYS A 40 -4.56 -10.35 -11.37
N SER A 41 -5.25 -9.62 -10.48
CA SER A 41 -6.49 -10.14 -9.90
C SER A 41 -7.48 -10.49 -11.02
N VAL A 42 -8.10 -11.66 -10.92
CA VAL A 42 -9.26 -12.05 -11.77
C VAL A 42 -10.39 -11.02 -11.61
N ILE A 43 -10.45 -10.38 -10.44
CA ILE A 43 -11.37 -9.29 -10.14
C ILE A 43 -10.56 -7.99 -10.16
N PRO A 44 -10.77 -7.07 -11.13
CA PRO A 44 -10.07 -5.79 -11.17
C PRO A 44 -10.25 -5.00 -9.88
N GLU A 45 -9.20 -4.30 -9.48
CA GLU A 45 -9.18 -3.48 -8.28
C GLU A 45 -10.06 -2.24 -8.43
N VAL A 46 -10.82 -1.93 -7.38
CA VAL A 46 -11.39 -0.60 -7.17
C VAL A 46 -10.45 0.18 -6.26
N LYS A 47 -9.84 1.23 -6.76
CA LYS A 47 -9.12 2.17 -5.90
C LYS A 47 -10.11 2.96 -5.07
N ILE A 48 -9.89 3.05 -3.76
CA ILE A 48 -10.77 3.78 -2.86
C ILE A 48 -9.98 4.92 -2.23
N LYS A 49 -10.56 6.12 -2.29
CA LYS A 49 -10.14 7.28 -1.52
C LYS A 49 -11.30 7.74 -0.65
N THR A 50 -11.01 8.06 0.59
CA THR A 50 -12.00 8.57 1.54
C THR A 50 -11.63 9.97 1.96
N HIS A 51 -12.64 10.85 2.09
CA HIS A 51 -12.44 12.25 2.44
C HIS A 51 -13.52 12.69 3.41
N TYR A 52 -13.13 13.20 4.58
CA TYR A 52 -14.07 13.78 5.54
C TYR A 52 -14.63 15.09 5.02
N ILE A 53 -15.94 15.11 4.73
CA ILE A 53 -16.67 16.31 4.33
C ILE A 53 -17.46 16.91 5.50
N GLY A 54 -17.47 16.24 6.66
CA GLY A 54 -18.11 16.67 7.91
C GLY A 54 -17.43 16.00 9.11
N ASN A 55 -18.04 16.16 10.29
CA ASN A 55 -17.54 15.51 11.50
C ASN A 55 -17.87 14.02 11.56
N ASP A 56 -18.94 13.62 10.92
CA ASP A 56 -19.53 12.29 10.92
C ASP A 56 -19.83 11.75 9.50
N THR A 57 -19.36 12.45 8.46
CA THR A 57 -19.65 12.11 7.07
C THR A 57 -18.35 12.01 6.28
N VAL A 58 -18.20 10.90 5.58
CA VAL A 58 -17.08 10.59 4.70
C VAL A 58 -17.59 10.45 3.27
N ALA A 59 -17.02 11.22 2.35
CA ALA A 59 -17.15 10.96 0.93
C ALA A 59 -16.23 9.81 0.53
N VAL A 60 -16.80 8.83 -0.14
CA VAL A 60 -16.11 7.65 -0.68
C VAL A 60 -16.00 7.81 -2.19
N TYR A 61 -14.79 7.85 -2.70
CA TYR A 61 -14.47 7.89 -4.11
C TYR A 61 -13.95 6.51 -4.53
N MET A 62 -14.60 5.91 -5.51
CA MET A 62 -14.26 4.59 -6.05
C MET A 62 -13.78 4.76 -7.48
N GLY A 63 -12.50 4.56 -7.73
CA GLY A 63 -11.89 4.64 -9.06
C GLY A 63 -11.78 3.24 -9.68
N ILE A 64 -12.45 3.03 -10.78
CA ILE A 64 -12.31 1.83 -11.61
C ILE A 64 -11.53 2.23 -12.86
N ALA A 65 -10.47 1.48 -13.20
CA ALA A 65 -9.68 1.77 -14.39
C ALA A 65 -10.58 1.80 -15.63
N THR A 66 -10.61 2.94 -16.33
CA THR A 66 -11.56 3.18 -17.43
C THR A 66 -11.43 2.15 -18.55
N ASN A 67 -10.19 1.70 -18.85
CA ASN A 67 -9.92 0.66 -19.83
C ASN A 67 -10.37 -0.76 -19.41
N ALA A 68 -10.73 -0.96 -18.14
CA ALA A 68 -11.24 -2.23 -17.63
C ALA A 68 -12.76 -2.34 -17.74
N ILE A 69 -13.46 -1.24 -18.03
CA ILE A 69 -14.91 -1.14 -18.07
C ILE A 69 -15.42 -1.34 -19.51
N THR A 70 -16.56 -2.00 -19.64
CA THR A 70 -17.28 -2.13 -20.91
C THR A 70 -18.38 -1.08 -20.98
N PHE A 71 -18.27 -0.15 -21.92
CA PHE A 71 -19.26 0.88 -22.15
C PHE A 71 -20.18 0.53 -23.32
N ASP A 72 -21.41 0.99 -23.25
CA ASP A 72 -22.40 0.87 -24.33
C ASP A 72 -22.13 1.89 -25.47
N GLN A 73 -23.02 1.94 -26.46
CA GLN A 73 -22.91 2.88 -27.59
C GLN A 73 -23.02 4.36 -27.16
N ASN A 74 -23.67 4.62 -26.03
CA ASN A 74 -23.81 5.97 -25.46
C ASN A 74 -22.63 6.34 -24.55
N GLN A 75 -21.56 5.52 -24.53
CA GLN A 75 -20.41 5.67 -23.63
C GLN A 75 -20.80 5.64 -22.15
N THR A 76 -21.85 4.87 -21.83
CA THR A 76 -22.32 4.68 -20.44
C THR A 76 -22.27 3.22 -20.01
N THR A 77 -22.24 2.98 -18.73
CA THR A 77 -22.45 1.65 -18.14
C THR A 77 -23.07 1.80 -16.75
N ARG A 78 -23.80 0.77 -16.32
CA ARG A 78 -24.43 0.75 -15.00
C ARG A 78 -23.72 -0.23 -14.08
N PHE A 79 -23.55 0.18 -12.84
CA PHE A 79 -22.97 -0.63 -11.77
C PHE A 79 -23.95 -0.84 -10.63
N GLY A 80 -24.12 -2.07 -10.21
CA GLY A 80 -24.58 -2.39 -8.87
C GLY A 80 -23.40 -2.29 -7.91
N VAL A 81 -23.44 -1.36 -6.97
CA VAL A 81 -22.35 -1.12 -5.99
C VAL A 81 -22.84 -1.47 -4.60
N LEU A 82 -22.12 -2.36 -3.93
CA LEU A 82 -22.32 -2.70 -2.54
C LEU A 82 -21.16 -2.16 -1.71
N LEU A 83 -21.45 -1.23 -0.81
CA LEU A 83 -20.53 -0.74 0.21
C LEU A 83 -20.87 -1.39 1.54
N ARG A 84 -19.86 -1.85 2.25
CA ARG A 84 -19.98 -2.40 3.61
C ARG A 84 -18.95 -1.75 4.51
N LEU A 85 -19.42 -1.18 5.60
CA LEU A 85 -18.60 -0.54 6.62
C LEU A 85 -18.60 -1.43 7.87
N TYR A 86 -17.44 -1.92 8.25
CA TYR A 86 -17.27 -2.75 9.44
C TYR A 86 -16.54 -1.96 10.52
N TYR A 87 -17.01 -2.10 11.78
CA TYR A 87 -16.21 -1.63 12.91
C TYR A 87 -14.87 -2.36 12.94
N ASN A 88 -13.80 -1.63 13.18
CA ASN A 88 -12.50 -2.21 13.43
C ASN A 88 -12.12 -1.96 14.89
N LYS A 89 -12.52 -2.90 15.75
CA LYS A 89 -12.22 -2.88 17.19
C LYS A 89 -11.07 -3.85 17.45
N ASN A 90 -9.89 -3.35 17.81
CA ASN A 90 -8.72 -4.17 18.13
C ASN A 90 -8.36 -5.19 17.03
N GLY A 91 -8.48 -4.79 15.77
CA GLY A 91 -8.19 -5.66 14.62
C GLY A 91 -9.31 -6.65 14.27
N LYS A 92 -10.44 -6.67 14.97
CA LYS A 92 -11.62 -7.45 14.61
C LYS A 92 -12.56 -6.62 13.75
N THR A 93 -12.94 -7.15 12.60
CA THR A 93 -13.82 -6.52 11.61
C THR A 93 -15.08 -7.36 11.40
N ASP A 94 -15.64 -7.89 12.48
CA ASP A 94 -16.76 -8.85 12.40
C ASP A 94 -18.13 -8.17 12.51
N GLU A 95 -18.18 -6.94 13.03
CA GLU A 95 -19.41 -6.22 13.26
C GLU A 95 -19.67 -5.22 12.12
N LEU A 96 -20.75 -5.43 11.37
CA LEU A 96 -21.19 -4.52 10.32
C LEU A 96 -21.74 -3.25 10.98
N ALA A 97 -21.16 -2.10 10.64
CA ALA A 97 -21.59 -0.80 11.13
C ALA A 97 -22.64 -0.17 10.23
N ASP A 98 -22.46 -0.29 8.91
CA ASP A 98 -23.36 0.26 7.90
C ASP A 98 -23.15 -0.46 6.55
N SER A 99 -24.16 -0.38 5.68
CA SER A 99 -24.06 -0.87 4.31
C SER A 99 -24.98 -0.07 3.38
N ALA A 100 -24.51 0.14 2.14
CA ALA A 100 -25.29 0.78 1.09
C ALA A 100 -25.26 -0.07 -0.17
N TYR A 101 -26.41 -0.28 -0.79
CA TYR A 101 -26.51 -0.81 -2.14
C TYR A 101 -26.98 0.29 -3.09
N LEU A 102 -26.20 0.53 -4.13
CA LEU A 102 -26.38 1.65 -5.03
C LEU A 102 -26.46 1.15 -6.47
N LEU A 103 -27.29 1.78 -7.27
CA LEU A 103 -27.29 1.65 -8.73
C LEU A 103 -26.71 2.96 -9.29
N LEU A 104 -25.50 2.88 -9.83
CA LEU A 104 -24.77 4.05 -10.30
C LEU A 104 -24.54 3.93 -11.82
N THR A 105 -24.77 5.00 -12.55
CA THR A 105 -24.44 5.09 -13.96
C THR A 105 -23.11 5.81 -14.11
N ALA A 106 -22.16 5.16 -14.74
CA ALA A 106 -20.88 5.73 -15.09
C ALA A 106 -20.89 6.19 -16.56
N VAL A 107 -20.31 7.34 -16.81
CA VAL A 107 -20.02 7.84 -18.15
C VAL A 107 -18.53 7.61 -18.40
N LYS A 108 -18.17 7.18 -19.61
CA LYS A 108 -16.78 6.98 -19.98
C LYS A 108 -15.99 8.26 -19.78
N SER A 109 -14.94 8.17 -19.00
CA SER A 109 -13.99 9.25 -18.78
C SER A 109 -12.82 9.12 -19.76
N GLU A 110 -12.25 10.25 -20.18
CA GLU A 110 -10.97 10.27 -20.88
C GLU A 110 -9.78 10.12 -19.92
N THR A 111 -10.05 10.16 -18.60
CA THR A 111 -9.06 9.98 -17.54
C THR A 111 -8.78 8.50 -17.26
N ALA A 112 -7.74 8.23 -16.45
CA ALA A 112 -7.34 6.86 -16.12
C ALA A 112 -8.42 6.09 -15.38
N TYR A 113 -9.26 6.78 -14.59
CA TYR A 113 -10.28 6.17 -13.76
C TYR A 113 -11.66 6.76 -14.02
N THR A 114 -12.64 5.88 -14.15
CA THR A 114 -14.06 6.23 -14.01
C THR A 114 -14.40 6.23 -12.53
N ILE A 115 -14.93 7.34 -12.00
CA ILE A 115 -15.11 7.57 -10.57
C ILE A 115 -16.59 7.44 -10.20
N LEU A 116 -16.87 6.59 -9.22
CA LEU A 116 -18.17 6.47 -8.56
C LEU A 116 -18.04 7.07 -7.16
N THR A 117 -19.04 7.85 -6.72
CA THR A 117 -19.00 8.53 -5.42
C THR A 117 -20.22 8.22 -4.58
N HIS A 118 -20.01 8.13 -3.25
CA HIS A 118 -21.10 8.03 -2.27
C HIS A 118 -20.65 8.58 -0.92
N ASN A 119 -21.60 9.15 -0.18
CA ASN A 119 -21.33 9.64 1.17
C ASN A 119 -21.84 8.63 2.19
N MET A 120 -21.00 8.30 3.19
CA MET A 120 -21.34 7.39 4.28
C MET A 120 -21.28 8.11 5.62
N HIS A 121 -22.16 7.73 6.53
CA HIS A 121 -22.10 8.18 7.92
C HIS A 121 -21.08 7.35 8.70
N VAL A 122 -20.24 8.02 9.49
CA VAL A 122 -19.22 7.40 10.35
C VAL A 122 -19.25 8.02 11.72
N ALA A 123 -19.58 7.25 12.75
CA ALA A 123 -19.59 7.77 14.11
C ALA A 123 -18.18 8.21 14.55
N PRO A 124 -18.06 9.40 15.19
CA PRO A 124 -16.80 9.88 15.71
C PRO A 124 -16.14 8.88 16.67
N GLY A 125 -14.82 8.79 16.63
CA GLY A 125 -14.04 7.99 17.57
C GLY A 125 -13.89 6.51 17.22
N ASN A 126 -14.54 6.00 16.17
CA ASN A 126 -14.40 4.62 15.74
C ASN A 126 -13.46 4.50 14.53
N ASN A 127 -12.79 3.36 14.44
CA ASN A 127 -12.09 2.94 13.24
C ASN A 127 -12.98 2.00 12.43
N TYR A 128 -12.91 2.09 11.10
CA TYR A 128 -13.71 1.26 10.22
C TYR A 128 -12.86 0.65 9.11
N LEU A 129 -13.29 -0.52 8.63
CA LEU A 129 -12.88 -1.08 7.34
C LEU A 129 -14.04 -0.94 6.36
N LEU A 130 -13.80 -0.22 5.28
CA LEU A 130 -14.73 -0.09 4.17
C LEU A 130 -14.37 -1.14 3.10
N GLN A 131 -15.37 -1.92 2.69
CA GLN A 131 -15.29 -2.82 1.53
C GLN A 131 -16.24 -2.32 0.44
N ALA A 132 -15.73 -2.22 -0.78
CA ALA A 132 -16.50 -1.86 -1.95
C ALA A 132 -16.51 -3.01 -2.96
N TYR A 133 -17.69 -3.36 -3.43
CA TYR A 133 -17.90 -4.31 -4.53
C TYR A 133 -18.72 -3.60 -5.60
N ALA A 134 -18.23 -3.60 -6.82
CA ALA A 134 -18.97 -3.09 -7.97
C ALA A 134 -19.13 -4.18 -9.00
N VAL A 135 -20.28 -4.28 -9.63
CA VAL A 135 -20.57 -5.23 -10.68
C VAL A 135 -21.21 -4.50 -11.85
N GLU A 136 -20.62 -4.62 -13.04
CA GLU A 136 -21.23 -4.14 -14.27
C GLU A 136 -22.52 -4.91 -14.56
N GLU A 137 -23.62 -4.22 -14.80
CA GLU A 137 -24.90 -4.89 -15.12
C GLU A 137 -24.86 -5.60 -16.48
N SER A 138 -24.12 -5.06 -17.46
CA SER A 138 -24.09 -5.53 -18.84
C SER A 138 -23.44 -6.91 -18.99
N ASN A 139 -22.32 -7.16 -18.32
CA ASN A 139 -21.50 -8.36 -18.50
C ASN A 139 -21.23 -9.13 -17.20
N ARG A 140 -21.78 -8.65 -16.07
CA ARG A 140 -21.60 -9.21 -14.74
C ARG A 140 -20.16 -9.21 -14.23
N LYS A 141 -19.30 -8.38 -14.82
CA LYS A 141 -17.91 -8.23 -14.40
C LYS A 141 -17.85 -7.54 -13.03
N GLY A 142 -17.17 -8.18 -12.10
CA GLY A 142 -17.01 -7.69 -10.73
C GLY A 142 -15.72 -6.93 -10.53
N TYR A 143 -15.74 -5.99 -9.58
CA TYR A 143 -14.61 -5.19 -9.12
C TYR A 143 -14.65 -5.14 -7.60
N ARG A 144 -13.49 -5.13 -6.95
CA ARG A 144 -13.41 -5.12 -5.49
C ARG A 144 -12.28 -4.22 -4.99
N GLY A 145 -12.56 -3.48 -3.92
CA GLY A 145 -11.57 -2.68 -3.21
C GLY A 145 -11.83 -2.61 -1.72
N GLU A 146 -10.81 -2.29 -0.96
CA GLU A 146 -10.89 -2.08 0.49
C GLU A 146 -10.11 -0.83 0.88
N ALA A 147 -10.63 -0.07 1.85
CA ALA A 147 -9.95 1.05 2.46
C ALA A 147 -10.22 1.10 3.96
N GLY A 148 -9.22 1.47 4.73
CA GLY A 148 -9.38 1.80 6.13
C GLY A 148 -9.90 3.22 6.30
N ILE A 149 -10.84 3.43 7.20
CA ILE A 149 -11.23 4.75 7.71
C ILE A 149 -10.80 4.77 9.16
N TRP A 150 -9.67 5.43 9.41
CA TRP A 150 -9.02 5.40 10.71
C TRP A 150 -9.23 6.71 11.43
N ARG A 151 -9.80 6.65 12.63
CA ARG A 151 -9.79 7.75 13.59
C ARG A 151 -9.13 7.30 14.88
N LYS A 152 -7.99 7.88 15.22
CA LYS A 152 -7.51 7.82 16.61
C LYS A 152 -8.33 8.80 17.44
N THR A 153 -8.89 8.35 18.54
CA THR A 153 -9.62 9.19 19.50
C THR A 153 -8.68 9.99 20.39
N PRO A 154 -9.05 11.20 20.85
CA PRO A 154 -10.09 12.06 20.34
C PRO A 154 -9.52 13.01 19.28
N TYR A 155 -10.20 13.18 18.17
CA TYR A 155 -9.85 14.11 17.09
C TYR A 155 -8.34 14.17 16.77
N ASN A 156 -7.78 13.07 16.29
CA ASN A 156 -6.43 13.15 15.81
C ASN A 156 -6.49 13.84 14.45
N GLU A 157 -6.21 15.16 14.47
CA GLU A 157 -6.12 16.02 13.30
C GLU A 157 -4.94 15.62 12.37
N GLN A 158 -4.25 14.51 12.67
CA GLN A 158 -3.23 13.87 11.83
C GLN A 158 -3.85 13.02 10.71
N ASP A 159 -5.15 13.17 10.47
CA ASP A 159 -5.82 12.37 9.47
C ASP A 159 -5.66 13.00 8.08
N GLU A 160 -4.87 12.37 7.22
CA GLU A 160 -4.74 12.77 5.82
C GLU A 160 -6.08 12.74 5.09
N GLN A 161 -7.08 12.00 5.62
CA GLN A 161 -8.43 11.92 5.07
C GLN A 161 -9.24 13.22 5.23
N ASN A 162 -8.73 14.22 5.96
CA ASN A 162 -9.28 15.57 5.93
C ASN A 162 -8.96 16.29 4.62
N TYR A 163 -8.01 15.78 3.84
CA TYR A 163 -7.58 16.36 2.58
C TYR A 163 -7.98 15.46 1.41
N LEU A 164 -8.31 16.08 0.29
CA LEU A 164 -8.45 15.42 -1.00
C LEU A 164 -7.65 16.19 -2.03
N LEU A 165 -6.75 15.50 -2.72
CA LEU A 165 -6.03 16.06 -3.87
C LEU A 165 -6.75 15.66 -5.15
N THR A 166 -7.00 16.62 -6.01
CA THR A 166 -7.52 16.41 -7.37
C THR A 166 -6.58 17.04 -8.39
N ASN A 167 -6.64 16.57 -9.62
CA ASN A 167 -5.99 17.24 -10.73
C ASN A 167 -6.73 18.55 -11.02
N ALA A 168 -6.02 19.68 -11.07
CA ALA A 168 -6.65 21.00 -11.21
C ALA A 168 -7.33 21.23 -12.58
N ALA A 169 -6.89 20.52 -13.61
CA ALA A 169 -7.45 20.67 -14.97
C ALA A 169 -8.67 19.76 -15.21
N THR A 170 -8.67 18.54 -14.62
CA THR A 170 -9.70 17.51 -14.89
C THR A 170 -10.62 17.26 -13.70
N ASP A 171 -10.31 17.84 -12.52
CA ASP A 171 -10.94 17.59 -11.22
C ASP A 171 -10.92 16.10 -10.79
N GLU A 172 -10.08 15.29 -11.46
CA GLU A 172 -9.93 13.86 -11.18
C GLU A 172 -9.26 13.64 -9.83
N VAL A 173 -9.84 12.76 -9.01
CA VAL A 173 -9.29 12.39 -7.70
C VAL A 173 -7.97 11.65 -7.87
N LEU A 174 -6.95 12.08 -7.14
CA LEU A 174 -5.66 11.43 -7.10
C LEU A 174 -5.66 10.29 -6.06
N PHE A 175 -5.66 9.07 -6.56
CA PHE A 175 -5.64 7.87 -5.71
C PHE A 175 -4.23 7.53 -5.21
N ASP A 176 -3.22 7.83 -6.02
CA ASP A 176 -1.82 7.49 -5.72
C ASP A 176 -1.14 8.56 -4.85
N ALA A 177 -0.18 8.14 -4.03
CA ALA A 177 0.63 9.03 -3.19
C ALA A 177 1.70 9.80 -4.00
N TYR A 178 1.70 9.68 -5.31
CA TYR A 178 2.66 10.32 -6.22
C TYR A 178 1.98 10.86 -7.47
N ASN A 179 2.63 11.84 -8.10
CA ASN A 179 2.26 12.32 -9.41
C ASN A 179 3.50 12.89 -10.13
N LYS A 180 3.39 13.03 -11.45
CA LYS A 180 4.50 13.49 -12.29
C LYS A 180 4.75 14.99 -12.14
N GLN A 181 6.00 15.40 -12.36
CA GLN A 181 6.41 16.79 -12.42
C GLN A 181 5.58 17.55 -13.47
N GLY A 182 5.24 18.79 -13.17
CA GLY A 182 4.40 19.66 -14.00
C GLY A 182 2.89 19.52 -13.71
N THR A 183 2.47 18.52 -12.92
CA THR A 183 1.05 18.39 -12.58
C THR A 183 0.63 19.53 -11.66
N GLN A 184 -0.48 20.19 -12.01
CA GLN A 184 -1.17 21.14 -11.16
C GLN A 184 -2.26 20.42 -10.36
N LEU A 185 -2.21 20.57 -9.05
CA LEU A 185 -3.10 19.96 -8.07
C LEU A 185 -4.09 20.99 -7.54
N ARG A 186 -5.29 20.53 -7.20
CA ARG A 186 -6.20 21.25 -6.31
C ARG A 186 -6.24 20.54 -4.97
N VAL A 187 -6.08 21.32 -3.90
CA VAL A 187 -6.12 20.85 -2.50
C VAL A 187 -7.48 21.18 -1.92
N ASN A 188 -8.22 20.15 -1.53
CA ASN A 188 -9.50 20.29 -0.83
C ASN A 188 -9.33 19.86 0.62
N TYR A 189 -9.90 20.62 1.57
CA TYR A 189 -9.85 20.31 2.99
C TYR A 189 -11.25 20.29 3.58
N ARG A 190 -11.78 19.11 3.89
CA ARG A 190 -13.18 18.92 4.30
C ARG A 190 -14.14 19.67 3.36
N ASN A 191 -15.23 20.26 3.88
CA ASN A 191 -16.10 21.17 3.14
C ASN A 191 -15.73 22.65 3.33
N GLN A 192 -14.48 22.94 3.70
CA GLN A 192 -14.05 24.30 4.01
C GLN A 192 -13.21 24.87 2.87
N THR A 193 -13.46 26.12 2.56
CA THR A 193 -12.58 26.89 1.66
C THR A 193 -11.45 27.50 2.49
N TYR A 194 -10.23 27.02 2.29
CA TYR A 194 -9.04 27.64 2.86
C TYR A 194 -8.46 28.63 1.87
N ALA A 195 -8.08 29.80 2.37
CA ALA A 195 -7.47 30.82 1.54
C ALA A 195 -6.03 30.42 1.14
N ASN A 196 -5.30 29.80 2.08
CA ASN A 196 -3.91 29.42 1.88
C ASN A 196 -3.57 28.11 2.61
N PHE A 197 -2.67 27.34 1.99
CA PHE A 197 -2.04 26.16 2.57
C PHE A 197 -0.54 26.41 2.73
N THR A 198 0.05 25.91 3.80
CA THR A 198 1.50 25.87 3.96
C THR A 198 2.02 24.57 3.34
N VAL A 199 3.01 24.72 2.47
CA VAL A 199 3.69 23.61 1.81
C VAL A 199 5.12 23.53 2.29
N GLN A 200 5.51 22.36 2.78
CA GLN A 200 6.90 22.02 3.09
C GLN A 200 7.40 21.07 2.00
N TYR A 201 8.44 21.48 1.31
CA TYR A 201 9.09 20.67 0.29
C TYR A 201 10.34 20.00 0.87
N PHE A 202 10.51 18.72 0.55
CA PHE A 202 11.64 17.90 0.97
C PHE A 202 12.26 17.23 -0.26
N LEU A 203 13.58 17.28 -0.35
CA LEU A 203 14.34 16.49 -1.30
C LEU A 203 14.15 14.99 -1.04
N PRO A 204 14.30 14.14 -2.08
CA PRO A 204 14.27 12.69 -1.91
C PRO A 204 15.30 12.24 -0.87
N VAL A 205 14.89 11.40 0.08
CA VAL A 205 15.80 10.83 1.07
C VAL A 205 16.54 9.65 0.45
N PRO A 206 17.87 9.69 0.33
CA PRO A 206 18.66 8.59 -0.20
C PRO A 206 18.69 7.44 0.80
N TYR A 207 17.80 6.50 0.65
CA TYR A 207 17.69 5.34 1.52
C TYR A 207 17.07 4.16 0.79
N MET A 208 17.62 2.99 1.02
CA MET A 208 17.06 1.71 0.63
C MET A 208 16.92 0.83 1.86
N ALA A 209 15.77 0.18 2.02
CA ALA A 209 15.58 -0.75 3.13
C ALA A 209 16.63 -1.88 3.04
N PRO A 210 17.33 -2.21 4.14
CA PRO A 210 18.26 -3.33 4.14
C PRO A 210 17.51 -4.67 4.16
N PRO A 211 18.19 -5.81 3.89
CA PRO A 211 17.60 -7.14 4.00
C PRO A 211 16.86 -7.38 5.33
N PRO A 212 15.85 -8.27 5.38
CA PRO A 212 14.94 -8.41 6.53
C PRO A 212 15.62 -8.89 7.82
N PHE A 213 16.78 -9.51 7.73
CA PHE A 213 17.58 -9.98 8.87
C PHE A 213 18.59 -8.94 9.39
N THR A 214 18.77 -7.81 8.67
CA THR A 214 19.70 -6.76 9.11
C THR A 214 19.05 -5.91 10.19
N PRO A 215 19.64 -5.78 11.38
CA PRO A 215 19.11 -4.89 12.42
C PRO A 215 19.05 -3.45 11.93
N LEU A 216 17.94 -2.79 12.16
CA LEU A 216 17.73 -1.40 11.83
C LEU A 216 17.02 -0.70 12.97
N LYS A 217 17.69 0.24 13.64
CA LYS A 217 17.07 1.00 14.73
C LYS A 217 15.97 1.92 14.20
N GLU A 218 16.31 2.75 13.22
CA GLU A 218 15.36 3.67 12.59
C GLU A 218 15.72 3.89 11.13
N ALA A 219 14.70 3.95 10.26
CA ALA A 219 14.90 4.39 8.88
C ALA A 219 14.96 5.92 8.83
N PRO A 220 15.82 6.53 8.01
CA PRO A 220 15.87 7.97 7.86
C PRO A 220 14.50 8.55 7.48
N LEU A 221 14.08 9.58 8.18
CA LEU A 221 12.86 10.33 7.90
C LEU A 221 13.23 11.71 7.33
N PRO A 222 12.33 12.35 6.58
CA PRO A 222 12.49 13.75 6.21
C PRO A 222 12.52 14.61 7.48
N ALA A 223 13.70 15.09 7.87
CA ALA A 223 13.87 15.77 9.16
C ALA A 223 13.60 17.28 9.07
N LYS A 224 14.04 17.89 7.98
CA LYS A 224 13.94 19.34 7.77
C LYS A 224 13.54 19.62 6.33
N PRO A 225 12.56 20.51 6.09
CA PRO A 225 12.21 20.90 4.73
C PRO A 225 13.31 21.72 4.08
N ASP A 226 13.54 21.51 2.79
CA ASP A 226 14.44 22.28 1.96
C ASP A 226 13.86 23.66 1.64
N SER A 227 12.54 23.76 1.57
CA SER A 227 11.83 25.02 1.44
C SER A 227 10.43 24.95 2.05
N VAL A 228 9.95 26.11 2.51
CA VAL A 228 8.59 26.31 3.02
C VAL A 228 7.99 27.51 2.31
N PHE A 229 6.78 27.34 1.80
CA PHE A 229 6.04 28.40 1.12
C PHE A 229 4.54 28.25 1.32
N THR A 230 3.78 29.26 0.97
CA THR A 230 2.34 29.22 0.98
C THR A 230 1.79 29.10 -0.43
N THR A 231 0.66 28.43 -0.57
CA THR A 231 -0.09 28.34 -1.83
C THR A 231 -1.58 28.52 -1.55
N THR A 232 -2.33 28.87 -2.57
CA THR A 232 -3.78 28.82 -2.53
C THR A 232 -4.26 27.37 -2.60
N ALA A 233 -5.51 27.13 -2.98
CA ALA A 233 -6.00 25.77 -3.25
C ALA A 233 -5.29 25.06 -4.42
N TYR A 234 -4.40 25.75 -5.16
CA TYR A 234 -3.72 25.20 -6.33
C TYR A 234 -2.21 25.12 -6.08
N LEU A 235 -1.62 23.98 -6.38
CA LEU A 235 -0.21 23.69 -6.22
C LEU A 235 0.33 23.02 -7.48
N THR A 236 1.41 23.57 -8.06
CA THR A 236 2.13 22.90 -9.17
C THR A 236 3.34 22.15 -8.64
N LEU A 237 3.47 20.87 -9.01
CA LEU A 237 4.60 20.03 -8.66
C LEU A 237 5.81 20.36 -9.57
N ASN A 238 6.64 21.30 -9.19
CA ASN A 238 7.72 21.83 -10.03
C ASN A 238 9.04 21.04 -9.93
N ARG A 239 9.28 20.32 -8.85
CA ARG A 239 10.52 19.59 -8.57
C ARG A 239 10.24 18.21 -8.00
N GLN A 240 11.04 17.22 -8.36
CA GLN A 240 10.98 15.88 -7.76
C GLN A 240 11.28 15.93 -6.26
N GLY A 241 10.51 15.21 -5.46
CA GLY A 241 10.58 15.18 -4.02
C GLY A 241 9.21 15.17 -3.37
N MET A 242 9.16 15.30 -2.06
CA MET A 242 7.91 15.26 -1.30
C MET A 242 7.39 16.67 -1.01
N TYR A 243 6.12 16.89 -1.28
CA TYR A 243 5.37 18.08 -0.89
C TYR A 243 4.43 17.70 0.24
N PHE A 244 4.64 18.25 1.42
CA PHE A 244 3.76 18.09 2.57
C PHE A 244 2.92 19.34 2.77
N ILE A 245 1.62 19.22 2.64
CA ILE A 245 0.63 20.29 2.54
C ILE A 245 -0.19 20.32 3.82
N ARG A 246 -0.29 21.48 4.47
CA ARG A 246 -1.04 21.68 5.71
C ARG A 246 -1.95 22.91 5.63
N ALA A 247 -3.18 22.75 6.13
CA ALA A 247 -4.13 23.84 6.30
C ALA A 247 -3.79 24.72 7.53
N ASP A 248 -3.25 24.11 8.58
CA ASP A 248 -2.85 24.77 9.83
C ASP A 248 -1.47 24.26 10.28
N THR A 249 -0.50 25.16 10.43
CA THR A 249 0.87 24.83 10.81
C THR A 249 1.02 24.48 12.29
N ASN A 250 0.07 24.88 13.14
CA ASN A 250 0.06 24.52 14.55
C ASN A 250 -0.34 23.05 14.77
N LYS A 251 -0.90 22.42 13.73
CA LYS A 251 -1.31 21.03 13.75
C LYS A 251 -0.29 20.16 13.02
N LEU A 252 -0.13 18.93 13.46
CA LEU A 252 0.73 17.96 12.77
C LEU A 252 0.09 17.40 11.51
N ALA A 253 -1.24 17.49 11.40
CA ALA A 253 -2.00 16.91 10.29
C ALA A 253 -1.72 17.58 8.95
N GLY A 254 -1.63 16.77 7.91
CA GLY A 254 -1.43 17.21 6.55
C GLY A 254 -1.56 16.06 5.56
N ILE A 255 -1.39 16.36 4.29
CA ILE A 255 -1.30 15.37 3.23
C ILE A 255 0.03 15.53 2.50
N ALA A 256 0.67 14.43 2.15
CA ALA A 256 1.86 14.45 1.31
C ALA A 256 1.57 13.89 -0.07
N ILE A 257 2.31 14.41 -1.05
CA ILE A 257 2.39 13.85 -2.39
C ILE A 257 3.85 13.87 -2.84
N VAL A 258 4.28 12.80 -3.50
CA VAL A 258 5.61 12.70 -4.08
C VAL A 258 5.56 13.11 -5.54
N CYS A 259 6.36 14.10 -5.89
CA CYS A 259 6.59 14.49 -7.28
C CYS A 259 7.67 13.59 -7.88
N THR A 260 7.36 12.91 -8.96
CA THR A 260 8.23 11.95 -9.64
C THR A 260 8.50 12.38 -11.08
N ASP A 261 9.38 11.65 -11.76
CA ASP A 261 9.54 11.78 -13.20
C ASP A 261 8.30 11.27 -13.98
N ALA A 262 8.29 11.49 -15.28
CA ALA A 262 7.13 11.14 -16.14
C ALA A 262 6.96 9.62 -16.34
N ALA A 263 8.01 8.84 -16.15
CA ALA A 263 8.00 7.39 -16.39
C ALA A 263 7.53 6.60 -15.15
N TYR A 264 7.66 7.21 -13.97
CA TYR A 264 7.26 6.57 -12.73
C TYR A 264 5.79 6.07 -12.79
N PRO A 265 5.50 4.85 -12.34
CA PRO A 265 6.25 3.98 -11.41
C PRO A 265 7.30 3.06 -12.06
N LYS A 266 7.57 3.17 -13.36
CA LYS A 266 8.60 2.39 -14.04
C LYS A 266 9.97 3.01 -13.80
N LEU A 267 11.00 2.15 -13.72
CA LEU A 267 12.39 2.56 -13.83
C LEU A 267 12.81 2.53 -15.28
N THR A 268 13.39 3.61 -15.79
CA THR A 268 13.75 3.72 -17.21
C THR A 268 15.21 4.02 -17.47
N THR A 269 15.92 4.59 -16.50
CA THR A 269 17.36 4.83 -16.65
C THR A 269 18.17 3.60 -16.27
N ALA A 270 19.33 3.39 -16.91
CA ALA A 270 20.20 2.29 -16.58
C ALA A 270 20.69 2.35 -15.13
N SER A 271 20.91 3.55 -14.61
CA SER A 271 21.27 3.77 -13.21
C SER A 271 20.21 3.25 -12.25
N ASP A 272 18.93 3.61 -12.48
CA ASP A 272 17.83 3.16 -11.62
C ASP A 272 17.64 1.63 -11.69
N LEU A 273 17.82 1.06 -12.90
CA LEU A 273 17.76 -0.39 -13.08
C LEU A 273 18.86 -1.10 -12.28
N ILE A 274 20.09 -0.55 -12.28
CA ILE A 274 21.20 -1.08 -11.49
C ILE A 274 20.90 -0.93 -10.00
N GLU A 275 20.40 0.25 -9.58
CA GLU A 275 20.09 0.52 -8.17
C GLU A 275 19.10 -0.53 -7.63
N ALA A 276 18.06 -0.86 -8.40
CA ALA A 276 17.07 -1.86 -8.01
C ALA A 276 17.66 -3.29 -7.92
N LEU A 277 18.75 -3.61 -8.65
CA LEU A 277 19.42 -4.90 -8.56
C LEU A 277 20.18 -5.10 -7.25
N ARG A 278 20.34 -4.06 -6.43
CA ARG A 278 21.08 -4.13 -5.15
C ARG A 278 20.65 -5.30 -4.27
N TYR A 279 19.39 -5.69 -4.33
CA TYR A 279 18.84 -6.76 -3.48
C TYR A 279 19.27 -8.18 -3.89
N ILE A 280 19.70 -8.36 -5.14
CA ILE A 280 20.08 -9.68 -5.67
C ILE A 280 21.52 -9.71 -6.20
N THR A 281 22.27 -8.61 -6.06
CA THR A 281 23.69 -8.53 -6.45
C THR A 281 24.61 -8.68 -5.25
N ARG A 282 25.86 -9.15 -5.51
CA ARG A 282 26.97 -9.02 -4.56
C ARG A 282 27.50 -7.58 -4.60
N ASN A 283 28.24 -7.18 -3.56
CA ASN A 283 28.81 -5.84 -3.50
C ASN A 283 29.71 -5.51 -4.68
N GLU A 284 30.56 -6.45 -5.06
CA GLU A 284 31.51 -6.32 -6.16
C GLU A 284 30.79 -6.17 -7.50
N GLU A 285 29.81 -7.01 -7.77
CA GLU A 285 28.97 -6.95 -8.99
C GLU A 285 28.24 -5.62 -9.08
N TYR A 286 27.61 -5.19 -7.99
CA TYR A 286 26.88 -3.93 -7.92
C TYR A 286 27.79 -2.74 -8.21
N THR A 287 28.98 -2.70 -7.58
CA THR A 287 29.96 -1.64 -7.79
C THR A 287 30.50 -1.64 -9.22
N GLN A 288 30.76 -2.82 -9.79
CA GLN A 288 31.19 -2.94 -11.19
C GLN A 288 30.13 -2.41 -12.16
N MET A 289 28.85 -2.73 -11.92
CA MET A 289 27.76 -2.25 -12.76
C MET A 289 27.58 -0.74 -12.69
N LEU A 290 27.72 -0.14 -11.50
CA LEU A 290 27.63 1.30 -11.30
C LEU A 290 28.76 2.07 -12.00
N ASN A 291 29.95 1.47 -12.07
CA ASN A 291 31.15 2.07 -12.67
C ASN A 291 31.40 1.62 -14.13
N ALA A 292 30.44 0.91 -14.74
CA ALA A 292 30.60 0.45 -16.11
C ALA A 292 30.49 1.60 -17.11
N ASP A 293 31.36 1.62 -18.12
CA ASP A 293 31.31 2.61 -19.22
C ASP A 293 29.96 2.58 -19.97
N ASN A 294 29.35 1.40 -20.03
CA ASN A 294 28.01 1.22 -20.58
C ASN A 294 27.09 0.52 -19.54
N PRO A 295 26.42 1.31 -18.68
CA PRO A 295 25.55 0.77 -17.63
C PRO A 295 24.41 -0.11 -18.16
N LYS A 296 23.88 0.22 -19.36
CA LYS A 296 22.82 -0.59 -19.98
C LYS A 296 23.32 -1.99 -20.36
N ALA A 297 24.52 -2.07 -20.98
CA ALA A 297 25.13 -3.35 -21.30
C ALA A 297 25.42 -4.17 -20.03
N ALA A 298 25.83 -3.53 -18.94
CA ALA A 298 26.07 -4.20 -17.66
C ALA A 298 24.78 -4.82 -17.08
N VAL A 299 23.64 -4.16 -17.20
CA VAL A 299 22.33 -4.73 -16.82
C VAL A 299 21.97 -5.93 -17.70
N ASP A 300 22.14 -5.79 -19.01
CA ASP A 300 21.82 -6.87 -19.96
C ASP A 300 22.70 -8.11 -19.70
N ASP A 301 24.00 -7.92 -19.51
CA ASP A 301 24.96 -8.99 -19.17
C ASP A 301 24.62 -9.68 -17.84
N PHE A 302 24.25 -8.89 -16.83
CA PHE A 302 23.82 -9.46 -15.55
C PHE A 302 22.69 -10.47 -15.74
N TRP A 303 21.67 -10.12 -16.51
CA TRP A 303 20.52 -10.98 -16.74
C TRP A 303 20.79 -12.14 -17.69
N LEU A 304 21.53 -11.90 -18.79
CA LEU A 304 21.86 -12.93 -19.78
C LEU A 304 22.72 -14.05 -19.17
N THR A 305 23.71 -13.69 -18.36
CA THR A 305 24.56 -14.66 -17.64
C THR A 305 23.74 -15.58 -16.73
N ARG A 306 22.69 -15.06 -16.09
CA ARG A 306 21.84 -15.83 -15.16
C ARG A 306 20.76 -16.62 -15.87
N ALA A 307 20.32 -16.16 -17.01
CA ALA A 307 19.23 -16.77 -17.76
C ALA A 307 19.69 -17.94 -18.65
N GLY A 308 20.93 -17.91 -19.11
CA GLY A 308 21.47 -18.88 -20.07
C GLY A 308 20.90 -18.72 -21.50
N SER A 309 19.89 -17.92 -21.72
CA SER A 309 19.35 -17.60 -23.04
C SER A 309 18.66 -16.23 -23.04
N ALA A 310 18.56 -15.61 -24.23
CA ALA A 310 17.92 -14.30 -24.39
C ALA A 310 16.40 -14.33 -24.04
N ASP A 311 15.69 -15.39 -24.39
CA ASP A 311 14.26 -15.52 -24.09
C ASP A 311 14.02 -15.65 -22.59
N ARG A 312 14.80 -16.45 -21.92
CA ARG A 312 14.76 -16.57 -20.45
C ARG A 312 15.13 -15.24 -19.79
N GLY A 313 16.15 -14.54 -20.33
CA GLY A 313 16.54 -13.21 -19.86
C GLY A 313 15.38 -12.21 -19.92
N ARG A 314 14.63 -12.16 -21.02
CA ARG A 314 13.44 -11.30 -21.14
C ARG A 314 12.38 -11.61 -20.09
N ILE A 315 12.14 -12.88 -19.79
CA ILE A 315 11.19 -13.31 -18.75
C ILE A 315 11.63 -12.82 -17.38
N LEU A 316 12.90 -13.02 -17.02
CA LEU A 316 13.46 -12.59 -15.73
C LEU A 316 13.41 -11.07 -15.57
N ILE A 317 13.84 -10.32 -16.57
CA ILE A 317 13.80 -8.86 -16.61
C ILE A 317 12.36 -8.35 -16.42
N LYS A 318 11.43 -8.90 -17.21
CA LYS A 318 10.01 -8.53 -17.15
C LYS A 318 9.42 -8.78 -15.75
N GLU A 319 9.72 -9.93 -15.14
CA GLU A 319 9.20 -10.24 -13.82
C GLU A 319 9.86 -9.39 -12.74
N TYR A 320 11.19 -9.28 -12.71
CA TYR A 320 11.89 -8.52 -11.68
C TYR A 320 11.48 -7.04 -11.69
N TYR A 321 11.64 -6.37 -12.82
CA TYR A 321 11.26 -4.94 -12.90
C TYR A 321 9.77 -4.71 -12.90
N GLY A 322 8.98 -5.70 -13.28
CA GLY A 322 7.54 -5.70 -13.06
C GLY A 322 7.18 -5.68 -11.57
N ARG A 323 7.90 -6.44 -10.72
CA ARG A 323 7.75 -6.37 -9.25
C ARG A 323 8.21 -5.02 -8.70
N VAL A 324 9.31 -4.47 -9.19
CA VAL A 324 9.78 -3.11 -8.82
C VAL A 324 8.71 -2.07 -9.14
N GLN A 325 8.15 -2.10 -10.34
CA GLN A 325 7.07 -1.20 -10.74
C GLN A 325 5.84 -1.34 -9.85
N ARG A 326 5.41 -2.57 -9.55
CA ARG A 326 4.27 -2.81 -8.65
C ARG A 326 4.57 -2.36 -7.22
N ALA A 327 5.79 -2.58 -6.73
CA ALA A 327 6.21 -2.06 -5.43
C ALA A 327 6.10 -0.52 -5.37
N ASN A 328 6.47 0.18 -6.44
CA ASN A 328 6.26 1.62 -6.57
C ASN A 328 4.77 1.99 -6.55
N GLN A 329 3.92 1.25 -7.24
CA GLN A 329 2.48 1.50 -7.26
C GLN A 329 1.83 1.33 -5.89
N PHE A 330 2.23 0.29 -5.13
CA PHE A 330 1.54 -0.09 -3.89
C PHE A 330 2.15 0.55 -2.63
N PHE A 331 3.44 0.83 -2.62
CA PHE A 331 4.16 1.14 -1.38
C PHE A 331 4.86 2.50 -1.37
N THR A 332 4.66 3.33 -2.40
CA THR A 332 5.18 4.72 -2.39
C THR A 332 4.56 5.51 -1.25
N THR A 333 5.41 6.14 -0.46
CA THR A 333 5.05 6.99 0.66
C THR A 333 5.71 8.37 0.49
N PHE A 334 6.69 8.72 1.32
CA PHE A 334 7.59 9.86 1.11
C PHE A 334 8.88 9.45 0.36
N ARG A 335 8.96 8.18 -0.02
CA ARG A 335 10.02 7.58 -0.84
C ARG A 335 9.42 6.60 -1.84
N GLU A 336 10.21 6.23 -2.82
CA GLU A 336 9.84 5.23 -3.81
C GLU A 336 9.47 3.90 -3.15
N GLY A 337 8.40 3.28 -3.61
CA GLY A 337 7.85 2.09 -2.99
C GLY A 337 8.81 0.91 -2.94
N TRP A 338 9.63 0.72 -3.98
CA TRP A 338 10.61 -0.34 -4.07
C TRP A 338 11.76 -0.21 -3.03
N LYS A 339 12.01 1.00 -2.50
CA LYS A 339 13.01 1.28 -1.45
C LYS A 339 12.47 1.06 -0.03
N THR A 340 11.20 0.71 0.13
CA THR A 340 10.55 0.49 1.44
C THR A 340 10.70 -0.95 1.92
N ASP A 341 10.44 -1.18 3.21
CA ASP A 341 10.44 -2.54 3.77
C ASP A 341 9.44 -3.47 3.08
N ARG A 342 8.23 -2.99 2.76
CA ARG A 342 7.27 -3.78 1.98
C ARG A 342 7.76 -4.03 0.56
N GLY A 343 8.39 -3.02 -0.04
CA GLY A 343 8.92 -3.10 -1.40
C GLY A 343 9.98 -4.19 -1.55
N ILE A 344 10.95 -4.27 -0.65
CA ILE A 344 12.01 -5.28 -0.76
C ILE A 344 11.48 -6.71 -0.62
N ILE A 345 10.53 -6.93 0.31
CA ILE A 345 9.92 -8.24 0.46
C ILE A 345 9.13 -8.60 -0.80
N TYR A 346 8.35 -7.65 -1.35
CA TYR A 346 7.57 -7.86 -2.57
C TYR A 346 8.45 -8.15 -3.80
N ILE A 347 9.58 -7.46 -3.95
CA ILE A 347 10.49 -7.69 -5.09
C ILE A 347 11.10 -9.08 -5.01
N VAL A 348 11.61 -9.46 -3.85
CA VAL A 348 12.33 -10.72 -3.71
C VAL A 348 11.39 -11.92 -3.68
N TYR A 349 10.31 -11.85 -2.89
CA TYR A 349 9.40 -12.99 -2.71
C TYR A 349 8.17 -12.96 -3.61
N GLY A 350 7.81 -11.82 -4.19
CA GLY A 350 6.60 -11.66 -5.00
C GLY A 350 5.34 -11.40 -4.17
N ILE A 351 4.20 -11.79 -4.75
CA ILE A 351 2.89 -11.63 -4.11
C ILE A 351 2.77 -12.61 -2.95
N PRO A 352 2.37 -12.18 -1.74
CA PRO A 352 2.11 -13.11 -0.66
C PRO A 352 0.92 -14.02 -0.95
N ASP A 353 0.96 -15.28 -0.49
CA ASP A 353 -0.15 -16.21 -0.60
C ASP A 353 -1.34 -15.79 0.28
N ALA A 354 -1.03 -15.17 1.43
CA ALA A 354 -2.03 -14.53 2.27
C ALA A 354 -1.52 -13.21 2.82
N LEU A 355 -2.40 -12.22 2.82
CA LEU A 355 -2.19 -10.89 3.37
C LEU A 355 -3.31 -10.55 4.35
N TYR A 356 -2.95 -10.12 5.53
CA TYR A 356 -3.88 -9.70 6.56
C TYR A 356 -3.59 -8.27 6.98
N LYS A 357 -4.61 -7.40 6.91
CA LYS A 357 -4.51 -5.99 7.30
C LYS A 357 -5.19 -5.73 8.61
N LEU A 358 -4.45 -5.11 9.52
CA LEU A 358 -4.94 -4.52 10.76
C LEU A 358 -4.85 -2.99 10.67
N PRO A 359 -5.47 -2.24 11.60
CA PRO A 359 -5.39 -0.77 11.58
C PRO A 359 -3.97 -0.21 11.56
N ASP A 360 -3.05 -0.90 12.22
CA ASP A 360 -1.67 -0.47 12.46
C ASP A 360 -0.63 -1.51 12.05
N ALA A 361 -1.03 -2.61 11.41
CA ALA A 361 -0.13 -3.69 11.00
C ALA A 361 -0.56 -4.39 9.71
N GLU A 362 0.39 -5.00 9.04
CA GLU A 362 0.15 -5.97 7.97
C GLU A 362 0.94 -7.24 8.25
N THR A 363 0.33 -8.40 8.01
CA THR A 363 0.99 -9.71 8.06
C THR A 363 0.94 -10.36 6.68
N TRP A 364 2.11 -10.67 6.14
CA TRP A 364 2.28 -11.33 4.85
C TRP A 364 2.75 -12.76 5.05
N VAL A 365 2.08 -13.71 4.43
CA VAL A 365 2.38 -15.14 4.54
C VAL A 365 2.72 -15.71 3.18
N TYR A 366 3.82 -16.44 3.11
CA TYR A 366 4.27 -17.20 1.95
C TYR A 366 4.34 -18.68 2.32
N TYR A 367 3.69 -19.56 1.54
CA TYR A 367 3.76 -20.99 1.75
C TYR A 367 4.95 -21.56 0.98
N ILE A 368 5.81 -22.31 1.68
CA ILE A 368 6.98 -22.95 1.07
C ILE A 368 6.51 -24.19 0.32
N LYS A 369 6.69 -24.21 -1.01
CA LYS A 369 6.30 -25.36 -1.86
C LYS A 369 6.92 -26.66 -1.35
N GLY A 370 6.11 -27.72 -1.20
CA GLY A 370 6.57 -29.02 -0.73
C GLY A 370 6.79 -29.12 0.78
N SER A 371 6.42 -28.10 1.56
CA SER A 371 6.52 -28.07 3.02
C SER A 371 5.22 -27.60 3.65
N GLN A 372 4.98 -28.00 4.89
CA GLN A 372 3.92 -27.43 5.72
C GLN A 372 4.36 -26.10 6.38
N ASN A 373 5.61 -25.71 6.20
CA ASN A 373 6.16 -24.49 6.77
C ASN A 373 5.70 -23.27 5.98
N LYS A 374 5.50 -22.19 6.70
CA LYS A 374 5.20 -20.87 6.16
C LYS A 374 6.29 -19.87 6.57
N LEU A 375 6.58 -18.94 5.69
CA LEU A 375 7.36 -17.76 5.97
C LEU A 375 6.40 -16.61 6.21
N GLN A 376 6.55 -15.92 7.32
CA GLN A 376 5.67 -14.81 7.71
C GLN A 376 6.49 -13.55 7.92
N PHE A 377 6.05 -12.43 7.34
CA PHE A 377 6.60 -11.10 7.56
C PHE A 377 5.54 -10.23 8.21
N ASP A 378 5.88 -9.63 9.35
CA ASP A 378 5.01 -8.72 10.07
C ASP A 378 5.52 -7.29 9.94
N PHE A 379 4.62 -6.40 9.54
CA PHE A 379 4.90 -4.99 9.32
C PHE A 379 4.07 -4.16 10.29
N GLN A 380 4.72 -3.26 11.01
CA GLN A 380 4.09 -2.31 11.91
C GLN A 380 4.02 -0.93 11.26
N ARG A 381 2.83 -0.32 11.25
CA ARG A 381 2.64 1.03 10.75
C ARG A 381 3.40 2.03 11.64
N GLN A 382 4.08 2.96 11.00
CA GLN A 382 4.72 4.09 11.66
C GLN A 382 3.79 5.30 11.59
N ASP A 383 3.50 5.89 12.72
CA ASP A 383 2.69 7.12 12.78
C ASP A 383 3.55 8.31 12.36
N LEU A 384 3.40 8.75 11.13
CA LEU A 384 4.07 9.92 10.56
C LEU A 384 3.06 11.00 10.20
N PRO A 385 3.41 12.29 10.35
CA PRO A 385 2.48 13.38 10.12
C PRO A 385 2.07 13.54 8.65
N PHE A 386 2.85 12.98 7.72
CA PHE A 386 2.67 13.14 6.28
C PHE A 386 2.21 11.87 5.56
N THR A 387 2.11 10.73 6.25
CA THR A 387 1.59 9.50 5.66
C THR A 387 1.16 8.50 6.71
N ASN A 388 0.06 7.79 6.45
CA ASN A 388 -0.39 6.62 7.22
C ASN A 388 -0.01 5.29 6.53
N GLN A 389 0.74 5.34 5.42
CA GLN A 389 1.11 4.17 4.61
C GLN A 389 2.57 3.75 4.81
N ASN A 390 3.29 4.30 5.78
CA ASN A 390 4.64 3.88 6.08
C ASN A 390 4.64 2.71 7.06
N TYR A 391 5.05 1.55 6.58
CA TYR A 391 5.11 0.31 7.35
C TYR A 391 6.56 -0.14 7.50
N ARG A 392 6.94 -0.49 8.72
CA ARG A 392 8.25 -1.00 9.07
C ARG A 392 8.18 -2.49 9.33
N LEU A 393 9.08 -3.25 8.73
CA LEU A 393 9.24 -4.69 8.99
C LEU A 393 9.73 -4.93 10.42
N ILE A 394 9.13 -5.88 11.11
CA ILE A 394 9.69 -6.47 12.33
C ILE A 394 10.81 -7.39 11.89
N ARG A 395 12.07 -6.95 12.08
CA ARG A 395 13.26 -7.61 11.58
C ARG A 395 13.75 -8.67 12.53
N ASP A 396 14.20 -9.81 11.99
CA ASP A 396 14.72 -10.91 12.77
C ASP A 396 15.77 -11.69 11.96
N LEU A 397 16.80 -12.21 12.62
CA LEU A 397 17.82 -13.09 12.03
C LEU A 397 17.22 -14.37 11.41
N TYR A 398 16.06 -14.79 11.90
CA TYR A 398 15.28 -15.90 11.32
C TYR A 398 15.07 -15.79 9.82
N TYR A 399 15.00 -14.59 9.27
CA TYR A 399 14.79 -14.37 7.83
C TYR A 399 16.03 -14.62 6.98
N GLU A 400 17.22 -14.74 7.57
CA GLU A 400 18.47 -14.78 6.81
C GLU A 400 18.52 -15.93 5.80
N SER A 401 18.29 -17.16 6.26
CA SER A 401 18.35 -18.34 5.39
C SER A 401 17.33 -18.28 4.25
N SER A 402 16.10 -17.84 4.57
CA SER A 402 15.04 -17.70 3.56
C SER A 402 15.38 -16.62 2.54
N TRP A 403 15.91 -15.48 2.98
CA TRP A 403 16.32 -14.41 2.09
C TRP A 403 17.46 -14.85 1.16
N GLN A 404 18.49 -15.49 1.72
CA GLN A 404 19.62 -15.98 0.92
C GLN A 404 19.18 -17.01 -0.12
N ASN A 405 18.25 -17.90 0.22
CA ASN A 405 17.67 -18.86 -0.72
C ASN A 405 16.89 -18.15 -1.85
N ALA A 406 16.03 -17.19 -1.53
CA ALA A 406 15.28 -16.45 -2.53
C ALA A 406 16.20 -15.65 -3.48
N VAL A 407 17.25 -15.00 -2.93
CA VAL A 407 18.27 -14.32 -3.72
C VAL A 407 19.04 -15.32 -4.59
N TYR A 408 19.40 -16.50 -4.06
CA TYR A 408 20.05 -17.56 -4.81
C TYR A 408 19.18 -18.03 -5.99
N GLU A 409 17.88 -18.22 -5.80
CA GLU A 409 16.94 -18.57 -6.87
C GLU A 409 16.96 -17.53 -7.99
N TRP A 410 16.81 -16.23 -7.68
CA TRP A 410 16.90 -15.15 -8.66
C TRP A 410 18.23 -15.18 -9.43
N ARG A 411 19.33 -15.42 -8.74
CA ARG A 411 20.68 -15.49 -9.32
C ARG A 411 20.89 -16.71 -10.22
N ASN A 412 20.07 -17.73 -10.07
CA ASN A 412 20.06 -18.94 -10.93
C ASN A 412 18.92 -18.93 -11.95
N GLY A 413 18.33 -17.78 -12.21
CA GLY A 413 17.25 -17.63 -13.18
C GLY A 413 15.93 -18.30 -12.77
N ILE A 414 15.74 -18.57 -11.48
CA ILE A 414 14.51 -19.13 -10.94
C ILE A 414 13.68 -18.00 -10.37
N ILE A 415 12.41 -17.90 -10.80
CA ILE A 415 11.50 -16.90 -10.29
C ILE A 415 10.84 -17.44 -9.03
N THR A 416 11.16 -16.84 -7.88
CA THR A 416 10.59 -17.20 -6.59
C THR A 416 9.11 -16.82 -6.54
N ASN A 417 8.25 -17.73 -6.00
CA ASN A 417 6.81 -17.49 -5.83
C ASN A 417 6.13 -16.83 -7.04
N THR A 418 6.24 -17.45 -8.19
CA THR A 418 5.18 -17.28 -9.16
C THR A 418 3.98 -18.04 -8.59
N ASN A 419 3.00 -17.33 -8.02
CA ASN A 419 1.64 -17.82 -8.05
C ASN A 419 1.30 -17.93 -9.54
N ALA A 420 1.87 -18.97 -10.15
CA ALA A 420 1.68 -19.30 -11.53
C ALA A 420 0.27 -19.85 -11.65
N GLU A 421 -0.53 -19.12 -12.41
CA GLU A 421 -1.63 -19.60 -13.23
C GLU A 421 -2.76 -20.34 -12.50
#